data_50c3c954f61d8b1e82d8cb9dfe210d1b
#
_entry.id   50c3c954f61d8b1e82d8cb9dfe210d1b
#
_cell.length_a   1.000
_cell.length_b   1.000
_cell.length_c   1.000
_cell.angle_alpha   90.00
_cell.angle_beta   90.00
_cell.angle_gamma   90.00
#
_symmetry.space_group_name_H-M   'P 1'
#
loop_
_entity.id
_entity.type
_entity.pdbx_description
1 polymer ?
#
loop_
_entity_poly.entity_id
_entity_poly.type
_entity_poly.pdbx_seq_one_letter_code
_entity_poly.pdbx_strand_id
1 'polypeptide(L)'
;MKIAELYELYKQHPVVTTDSRKCPQGALFFALKGDSFNGNAFAAQALEQGCAYAIVDEAEYAVGDDERYILVEDVLAALQQLAHYHRKQFKIPVIQVTGTNGKTTTKELTAAVLSQKHNVLYTRGNLNNHIGVPKTLLELSPEHTIAVIETGANHPGEIKFLAEIRSEERRVGKECRSRWSPYH
;
A
#
# COMPACT_ATOMS: atom_id res chain seq x y z
N MET A 1 2.66 -8.70 -17.61
CA MET A 1 3.96 -8.57 -16.88
C MET A 1 3.93 -9.41 -15.63
N LYS A 2 5.03 -10.11 -15.29
CA LYS A 2 5.17 -10.83 -14.00
C LYS A 2 5.50 -9.86 -12.88
N ILE A 3 5.08 -10.17 -11.64
CA ILE A 3 5.33 -9.26 -10.50
C ILE A 3 6.82 -9.04 -10.21
N ALA A 4 7.66 -10.04 -10.49
CA ALA A 4 9.12 -9.91 -10.34
C ALA A 4 9.71 -8.87 -11.32
N GLU A 5 9.18 -8.76 -12.54
CA GLU A 5 9.59 -7.77 -13.53
C GLU A 5 9.16 -6.36 -13.10
N LEU A 6 7.93 -6.22 -12.60
CA LEU A 6 7.44 -4.96 -12.04
C LEU A 6 8.26 -4.54 -10.82
N TYR A 7 8.72 -5.50 -10.02
CA TYR A 7 9.58 -5.21 -8.87
C TYR A 7 10.98 -4.71 -9.29
N GLU A 8 11.54 -5.22 -10.39
CA GLU A 8 12.80 -4.68 -10.93
C GLU A 8 12.66 -3.22 -11.37
N LEU A 9 11.53 -2.87 -12.01
CA LEU A 9 11.23 -1.46 -12.32
C LEU A 9 11.07 -0.62 -11.06
N TYR A 10 10.35 -1.14 -10.05
CA TYR A 10 10.18 -0.45 -8.78
C TYR A 10 11.52 -0.19 -8.07
N LYS A 11 12.49 -1.09 -8.13
CA LYS A 11 13.83 -0.86 -7.54
C LYS A 11 14.57 0.30 -8.19
N GLN A 12 14.35 0.53 -9.48
CA GLN A 12 14.93 1.66 -10.23
C GLN A 12 14.14 2.96 -9.99
N HIS A 13 12.85 2.84 -9.70
CA HIS A 13 11.89 3.92 -9.51
C HIS A 13 11.09 3.73 -8.21
N PRO A 14 11.72 3.90 -7.02
CA PRO A 14 11.14 3.47 -5.75
C PRO A 14 10.06 4.42 -5.21
N VAL A 15 9.49 5.24 -6.05
CA VAL A 15 8.39 6.14 -5.70
C VAL A 15 7.14 5.72 -6.46
N VAL A 16 6.04 5.56 -5.72
CA VAL A 16 4.74 5.18 -6.28
C VAL A 16 3.72 6.28 -6.05
N THR A 17 2.99 6.65 -7.07
CA THR A 17 1.85 7.57 -6.97
C THR A 17 0.59 6.97 -7.59
N THR A 18 -0.56 7.33 -7.03
CA THR A 18 -1.90 7.03 -7.56
C THR A 18 -2.69 8.29 -7.87
N ASP A 19 -2.07 9.47 -7.72
CA ASP A 19 -2.67 10.78 -7.96
C ASP A 19 -1.94 11.45 -9.14
N SER A 20 -2.59 11.53 -10.29
CA SER A 20 -2.04 12.13 -11.52
C SER A 20 -1.77 13.63 -11.40
N ARG A 21 -2.26 14.30 -10.35
CA ARG A 21 -1.97 15.71 -10.06
C ARG A 21 -0.67 15.88 -9.27
N LYS A 22 -0.14 14.79 -8.72
CA LYS A 22 1.08 14.74 -7.92
C LYS A 22 1.97 13.63 -8.45
N CYS A 23 2.71 13.94 -9.51
CA CYS A 23 3.61 13.04 -10.18
C CYS A 23 5.07 13.37 -9.81
N PRO A 24 5.62 12.78 -8.74
CA PRO A 24 7.04 12.94 -8.45
C PRO A 24 7.88 12.49 -9.64
N GLN A 25 8.96 13.21 -9.91
CA GLN A 25 9.86 12.87 -11.01
C GLN A 25 10.37 11.44 -10.88
N GLY A 26 10.22 10.65 -11.93
CA GLY A 26 10.65 9.27 -11.98
C GLY A 26 9.75 8.27 -11.23
N ALA A 27 8.56 8.67 -10.75
CA ALA A 27 7.64 7.78 -10.05
C ALA A 27 6.98 6.75 -10.98
N LEU A 28 6.49 5.66 -10.40
CA LEU A 28 5.55 4.74 -11.02
C LEU A 28 4.12 5.21 -10.73
N PHE A 29 3.37 5.56 -11.77
CA PHE A 29 1.96 5.93 -11.66
C PHE A 29 1.08 4.67 -11.77
N PHE A 30 0.27 4.39 -10.76
CA PHE A 30 -0.74 3.32 -10.76
C PHE A 30 -2.10 3.92 -11.07
N ALA A 31 -2.63 3.63 -12.24
CA ALA A 31 -3.86 4.20 -12.80
C ALA A 31 -5.11 3.53 -12.21
N LEU A 32 -5.34 3.71 -10.91
CA LEU A 32 -6.47 3.10 -10.21
C LEU A 32 -7.82 3.59 -10.73
N LYS A 33 -8.80 2.68 -10.73
CA LYS A 33 -10.21 3.00 -10.98
C LYS A 33 -10.96 3.20 -9.67
N GLY A 34 -11.85 4.16 -9.63
CA GLY A 34 -12.81 4.39 -8.56
C GLY A 34 -14.24 4.35 -9.11
N ASP A 35 -15.23 4.47 -8.23
CA ASP A 35 -16.66 4.40 -8.61
C ASP A 35 -17.05 5.48 -9.63
N SER A 36 -16.39 6.63 -9.63
CA SER A 36 -16.75 7.81 -10.45
C SER A 36 -15.61 8.29 -11.36
N PHE A 37 -14.47 7.62 -11.40
CA PHE A 37 -13.35 8.02 -12.25
C PHE A 37 -12.55 6.82 -12.74
N ASN A 38 -11.91 6.97 -13.91
CA ASN A 38 -11.00 6.00 -14.48
C ASN A 38 -9.58 6.58 -14.50
N GLY A 39 -8.69 6.03 -13.65
CA GLY A 39 -7.30 6.47 -13.56
C GLY A 39 -6.52 6.26 -14.85
N ASN A 40 -6.90 5.27 -15.69
CA ASN A 40 -6.25 5.00 -16.97
C ASN A 40 -6.27 6.23 -17.91
N ALA A 41 -7.35 7.01 -17.89
CA ALA A 41 -7.47 8.24 -18.69
C ALA A 41 -6.41 9.31 -18.35
N PHE A 42 -5.74 9.21 -17.22
CA PHE A 42 -4.71 10.14 -16.76
C PHE A 42 -3.28 9.61 -16.95
N ALA A 43 -3.11 8.44 -17.55
CA ALA A 43 -1.81 7.81 -17.70
C ALA A 43 -0.84 8.66 -18.54
N ALA A 44 -1.31 9.18 -19.68
CA ALA A 44 -0.52 10.08 -20.54
C ALA A 44 -0.09 11.35 -19.78
N GLN A 45 -1.02 11.98 -19.08
CA GLN A 45 -0.75 13.16 -18.28
C GLN A 45 0.30 12.89 -17.19
N ALA A 46 0.23 11.75 -16.52
CA ALA A 46 1.19 11.37 -15.49
C ALA A 46 2.61 11.21 -16.06
N LEU A 47 2.74 10.61 -17.25
CA LEU A 47 4.03 10.50 -17.95
C LEU A 47 4.57 11.87 -18.37
N GLU A 48 3.72 12.77 -18.88
CA GLU A 48 4.09 14.15 -19.24
C GLU A 48 4.55 14.96 -18.03
N GLN A 49 3.97 14.72 -16.85
CA GLN A 49 4.35 15.37 -15.60
C GLN A 49 5.60 14.81 -14.94
N GLY A 50 6.20 13.75 -15.51
CA GLY A 50 7.49 13.24 -15.06
C GLY A 50 7.47 11.88 -14.41
N CYS A 51 6.34 11.16 -14.37
CA CYS A 51 6.35 9.74 -14.01
C CYS A 51 7.19 8.95 -15.02
N ALA A 52 7.96 7.99 -14.54
CA ALA A 52 8.78 7.13 -15.38
C ALA A 52 7.94 6.12 -16.15
N TYR A 53 6.95 5.53 -15.49
CA TYR A 53 6.06 4.52 -16.06
C TYR A 53 4.63 4.75 -15.57
N ALA A 54 3.66 4.33 -16.40
CA ALA A 54 2.24 4.28 -16.06
C ALA A 54 1.74 2.83 -16.11
N ILE A 55 1.26 2.33 -14.99
CA ILE A 55 0.66 1.00 -14.86
C ILE A 55 -0.83 1.15 -15.13
N VAL A 56 -1.33 0.50 -16.19
CA VAL A 56 -2.70 0.59 -16.71
C VAL A 56 -3.31 -0.80 -16.86
N ASP A 57 -4.64 -0.91 -16.80
CA ASP A 57 -5.37 -2.17 -17.03
C ASP A 57 -6.35 -2.10 -18.22
N GLU A 58 -6.32 -1.00 -18.98
CA GLU A 58 -7.11 -0.81 -20.19
C GLU A 58 -6.17 -0.45 -21.35
N ALA A 59 -6.08 -1.36 -22.33
CA ALA A 59 -5.13 -1.25 -23.44
C ALA A 59 -5.36 -0.01 -24.32
N GLU A 60 -6.58 0.51 -24.36
CA GLU A 60 -6.93 1.71 -25.13
C GLU A 60 -6.24 2.99 -24.64
N TYR A 61 -5.79 3.01 -23.37
CA TYR A 61 -5.04 4.13 -22.79
C TYR A 61 -3.52 3.97 -22.87
N ALA A 62 -3.03 2.81 -23.30
CA ALA A 62 -1.63 2.61 -23.62
C ALA A 62 -1.38 3.15 -25.05
N VAL A 63 -1.03 4.43 -25.14
CA VAL A 63 -0.94 5.13 -26.42
C VAL A 63 0.35 4.78 -27.17
N GLY A 64 0.22 4.19 -28.36
CA GLY A 64 1.34 3.91 -29.27
C GLY A 64 2.26 2.79 -28.79
N ASP A 65 3.48 2.75 -29.34
CA ASP A 65 4.54 1.81 -28.96
C ASP A 65 5.42 2.34 -27.81
N ASP A 66 4.85 3.16 -26.92
CA ASP A 66 5.59 3.74 -25.79
C ASP A 66 5.75 2.72 -24.67
N GLU A 67 6.95 2.19 -24.50
CA GLU A 67 7.31 1.19 -23.49
C GLU A 67 7.11 1.65 -22.03
N ARG A 68 6.79 2.92 -21.82
CA ARG A 68 6.50 3.46 -20.48
C ARG A 68 5.11 3.07 -19.98
N TYR A 69 4.22 2.58 -20.87
CA TYR A 69 2.95 2.02 -20.46
C TYR A 69 3.10 0.53 -20.12
N ILE A 70 2.74 0.18 -18.90
CA ILE A 70 2.79 -1.19 -18.40
C ILE A 70 1.37 -1.71 -18.27
N LEU A 71 0.96 -2.56 -19.22
CA LEU A 71 -0.36 -3.18 -19.18
C LEU A 71 -0.38 -4.36 -18.20
N VAL A 72 -1.34 -4.34 -17.29
CA VAL A 72 -1.61 -5.39 -16.29
C VAL A 72 -3.09 -5.81 -16.37
N GLU A 73 -3.47 -6.91 -15.74
CA GLU A 73 -4.86 -7.37 -15.69
C GLU A 73 -5.72 -6.49 -14.77
N ASP A 74 -5.17 -6.04 -13.65
CA ASP A 74 -5.83 -5.21 -12.63
C ASP A 74 -4.75 -4.37 -11.92
N VAL A 75 -4.88 -3.04 -11.99
CA VAL A 75 -3.90 -2.10 -11.43
C VAL A 75 -3.86 -2.18 -9.91
N LEU A 76 -5.00 -2.36 -9.25
CA LEU A 76 -5.05 -2.48 -7.79
C LEU A 76 -4.38 -3.77 -7.32
N ALA A 77 -4.69 -4.89 -7.96
CA ALA A 77 -4.04 -6.16 -7.67
C ALA A 77 -2.53 -6.10 -7.91
N ALA A 78 -2.07 -5.43 -8.98
CA ALA A 78 -0.66 -5.23 -9.26
C ALA A 78 0.04 -4.41 -8.17
N LEU A 79 -0.57 -3.32 -7.69
CA LEU A 79 -0.06 -2.51 -6.58
C LEU A 79 0.07 -3.33 -5.30
N GLN A 80 -0.95 -4.12 -4.98
CA GLN A 80 -1.01 -4.96 -3.79
C GLN A 80 0.03 -6.08 -3.83
N GLN A 81 0.15 -6.77 -4.98
CA GLN A 81 1.15 -7.81 -5.18
C GLN A 81 2.57 -7.26 -5.13
N LEU A 82 2.82 -6.08 -5.70
CA LEU A 82 4.10 -5.39 -5.62
C LEU A 82 4.48 -5.10 -4.17
N ALA A 83 3.55 -4.54 -3.39
CA ALA A 83 3.78 -4.24 -1.98
C ALA A 83 4.04 -5.50 -1.15
N HIS A 84 3.30 -6.58 -1.40
CA HIS A 84 3.52 -7.87 -0.75
C HIS A 84 4.89 -8.47 -1.12
N TYR A 85 5.25 -8.41 -2.40
CA TYR A 85 6.56 -8.89 -2.87
C TYR A 85 7.70 -8.09 -2.24
N HIS A 86 7.57 -6.76 -2.20
CA HIS A 86 8.55 -5.87 -1.56
C HIS A 86 8.66 -6.15 -0.06
N ARG A 87 7.52 -6.27 0.66
CA ARG A 87 7.51 -6.60 2.09
C ARG A 87 8.28 -7.89 2.41
N LYS A 88 8.18 -8.90 1.57
CA LYS A 88 8.90 -10.18 1.76
C LYS A 88 10.42 -10.08 1.69
N GLN A 89 10.96 -9.00 1.13
CA GLN A 89 12.41 -8.79 1.09
C GLN A 89 12.97 -8.37 2.47
N PHE A 90 12.11 -7.99 3.41
CA PHE A 90 12.53 -7.48 4.73
C PHE A 90 12.10 -8.43 5.85
N LYS A 91 13.08 -8.84 6.67
CA LYS A 91 12.86 -9.69 7.85
C LYS A 91 12.69 -8.87 9.13
N ILE A 92 11.92 -7.79 9.06
CA ILE A 92 11.61 -6.92 10.21
C ILE A 92 10.24 -7.28 10.83
N PRO A 93 10.06 -7.11 12.15
CA PRO A 93 8.75 -7.27 12.79
C PRO A 93 7.75 -6.24 12.27
N VAL A 94 6.49 -6.67 12.11
CA VAL A 94 5.38 -5.79 11.76
C VAL A 94 4.30 -5.89 12.83
N ILE A 95 4.00 -4.75 13.44
CA ILE A 95 2.87 -4.59 14.35
C ILE A 95 1.67 -4.10 13.55
N GLN A 96 0.59 -4.86 13.54
CA GLN A 96 -0.65 -4.46 12.92
C GLN A 96 -1.61 -3.90 13.97
N VAL A 97 -2.14 -2.70 13.74
CA VAL A 97 -3.16 -2.06 14.57
C VAL A 97 -4.48 -2.08 13.83
N THR A 98 -5.47 -2.76 14.39
CA THR A 98 -6.83 -2.82 13.86
C THR A 98 -7.86 -2.67 14.98
N GLY A 99 -9.10 -2.38 14.65
CA GLY A 99 -10.20 -2.20 15.61
C GLY A 99 -11.22 -1.19 15.10
N THR A 100 -12.35 -1.05 15.78
CA THR A 100 -13.41 -0.10 15.42
C THR A 100 -13.03 1.34 15.80
N ASN A 101 -12.44 1.54 16.98
CA ASN A 101 -12.11 2.86 17.52
C ASN A 101 -10.66 2.91 18.04
N GLY A 102 -10.04 4.09 18.03
CA GLY A 102 -8.74 4.35 18.63
C GLY A 102 -7.53 3.79 17.86
N LYS A 103 -7.72 3.29 16.64
CA LYS A 103 -6.63 2.76 15.80
C LYS A 103 -5.51 3.78 15.60
N THR A 104 -5.84 4.94 15.09
CA THR A 104 -4.88 5.99 14.77
C THR A 104 -4.12 6.46 16.00
N THR A 105 -4.82 6.70 17.12
CA THR A 105 -4.16 7.08 18.38
C THR A 105 -3.21 5.98 18.87
N THR A 106 -3.66 4.72 18.85
CA THR A 106 -2.83 3.57 19.26
C THR A 106 -1.60 3.44 18.35
N LYS A 107 -1.76 3.57 17.05
CA LYS A 107 -0.68 3.53 16.08
C LYS A 107 0.32 4.65 16.32
N GLU A 108 -0.12 5.91 16.47
CA GLU A 108 0.76 7.06 16.70
C GLU A 108 1.56 6.90 18.01
N LEU A 109 0.90 6.52 19.11
CA LEU A 109 1.58 6.29 20.39
C LEU A 109 2.58 5.14 20.30
N THR A 110 2.20 4.03 19.65
CA THR A 110 3.10 2.89 19.46
C THR A 110 4.32 3.28 18.64
N ALA A 111 4.12 3.99 17.54
CA ALA A 111 5.21 4.47 16.70
C ALA A 111 6.13 5.44 17.46
N ALA A 112 5.57 6.38 18.22
CA ALA A 112 6.34 7.34 19.00
C ALA A 112 7.21 6.66 20.07
N VAL A 113 6.68 5.66 20.79
CA VAL A 113 7.43 4.90 21.79
C VAL A 113 8.54 4.09 21.14
N LEU A 114 8.23 3.37 20.04
CA LEU A 114 9.22 2.52 19.35
C LEU A 114 10.33 3.36 18.71
N SER A 115 10.02 4.55 18.22
CA SER A 115 10.99 5.45 17.59
C SER A 115 12.10 5.94 18.55
N GLN A 116 11.97 5.69 19.86
CA GLN A 116 13.05 5.97 20.83
C GLN A 116 14.25 5.03 20.64
N LYS A 117 14.06 3.84 20.04
CA LYS A 117 15.11 2.83 19.85
C LYS A 117 15.17 2.22 18.46
N HIS A 118 14.16 2.44 17.64
CA HIS A 118 13.98 1.81 16.35
C HIS A 118 13.79 2.86 15.25
N ASN A 119 14.22 2.52 14.03
CA ASN A 119 13.77 3.24 12.85
C ASN A 119 12.44 2.64 12.40
N VAL A 120 11.35 3.35 12.66
CA VAL A 120 9.98 2.86 12.54
C VAL A 120 9.35 3.33 11.24
N LEU A 121 8.95 2.38 10.36
CA LEU A 121 7.95 2.69 9.35
C LEU A 121 6.56 2.63 10.00
N TYR A 122 5.70 3.62 9.77
CA TYR A 122 4.32 3.54 10.26
C TYR A 122 3.33 4.19 9.28
N THR A 123 2.09 3.71 9.31
CA THR A 123 1.01 4.26 8.48
C THR A 123 0.79 5.73 8.78
N ARG A 124 0.96 6.59 7.81
CA ARG A 124 0.74 8.03 7.93
C ARG A 124 -0.72 8.38 7.67
N GLY A 125 -1.26 9.30 8.47
CA GLY A 125 -2.63 9.75 8.33
C GLY A 125 -3.63 8.60 8.37
N ASN A 126 -4.51 8.54 7.38
CA ASN A 126 -5.56 7.55 7.20
C ASN A 126 -5.28 6.53 6.06
N LEU A 127 -4.00 6.28 5.73
CA LEU A 127 -3.59 5.32 4.69
C LEU A 127 -3.76 3.86 5.17
N ASN A 128 -4.93 3.52 5.68
CA ASN A 128 -5.24 2.26 6.35
C ASN A 128 -6.14 1.32 5.52
N ASN A 129 -6.43 1.68 4.27
CA ASN A 129 -7.27 0.92 3.34
C ASN A 129 -6.45 0.09 2.34
N HIS A 130 -7.13 -0.59 1.41
CA HIS A 130 -6.58 -1.47 0.38
C HIS A 130 -5.62 -0.79 -0.63
N ILE A 131 -5.53 0.55 -0.63
CA ILE A 131 -4.58 1.36 -1.42
C ILE A 131 -3.48 1.92 -0.52
N GLY A 132 -3.84 2.46 0.63
CA GLY A 132 -2.92 3.13 1.54
C GLY A 132 -1.93 2.20 2.20
N VAL A 133 -2.37 0.99 2.59
CA VAL A 133 -1.48 -0.02 3.19
C VAL A 133 -0.40 -0.48 2.21
N PRO A 134 -0.71 -0.86 0.95
CA PRO A 134 0.31 -1.13 -0.05
C PRO A 134 1.32 0.01 -0.23
N LYS A 135 0.84 1.25 -0.33
CA LYS A 135 1.72 2.42 -0.46
C LYS A 135 2.65 2.58 0.73
N THR A 136 2.15 2.41 1.95
CA THR A 136 2.98 2.44 3.16
C THR A 136 4.03 1.33 3.15
N LEU A 137 3.68 0.11 2.73
CA LEU A 137 4.63 -1.00 2.68
C LEU A 137 5.72 -0.80 1.62
N LEU A 138 5.42 -0.13 0.53
CA LEU A 138 6.40 0.23 -0.50
C LEU A 138 7.40 1.30 -0.01
N GLU A 139 7.15 1.97 1.11
CA GLU A 139 8.13 2.85 1.74
C GLU A 139 9.17 2.11 2.60
N LEU A 140 9.06 0.76 2.77
CA LEU A 140 10.06 -0.02 3.48
C LEU A 140 11.44 0.12 2.81
N SER A 141 12.45 0.31 3.65
CA SER A 141 13.84 0.38 3.24
C SER A 141 14.73 -0.44 4.19
N PRO A 142 15.98 -0.75 3.84
CA PRO A 142 16.91 -1.44 4.73
C PRO A 142 17.19 -0.74 6.06
N GLU A 143 16.88 0.54 6.15
CA GLU A 143 17.07 1.33 7.37
C GLU A 143 15.98 1.04 8.41
N HIS A 144 14.80 0.62 8.00
CA HIS A 144 13.69 0.34 8.92
C HIS A 144 13.96 -0.95 9.71
N THR A 145 13.75 -0.89 11.02
CA THR A 145 13.95 -2.03 11.93
C THR A 145 12.64 -2.62 12.46
N ILE A 146 11.54 -1.91 12.32
CA ILE A 146 10.19 -2.33 12.67
C ILE A 146 9.15 -1.53 11.87
N ALA A 147 7.97 -2.12 11.64
CA ALA A 147 6.85 -1.40 11.04
C ALA A 147 5.59 -1.45 11.91
N VAL A 148 4.81 -0.36 11.92
CA VAL A 148 3.50 -0.24 12.61
C VAL A 148 2.45 0.11 11.56
N ILE A 149 1.65 -0.86 11.18
CA ILE A 149 0.68 -0.73 10.08
C ILE A 149 -0.74 -0.68 10.64
N GLU A 150 -1.41 0.45 10.42
CA GLU A 150 -2.84 0.57 10.70
C GLU A 150 -3.64 -0.06 9.56
N THR A 151 -4.62 -0.89 9.90
CA THR A 151 -5.53 -1.51 8.93
C THR A 151 -6.97 -1.22 9.29
N GLY A 152 -7.69 -0.61 8.34
CA GLY A 152 -9.14 -0.44 8.39
C GLY A 152 -9.79 -1.50 7.50
N ALA A 153 -10.74 -2.24 8.03
CA ALA A 153 -11.51 -3.20 7.25
C ALA A 153 -12.89 -2.59 6.98
N ASN A 154 -13.08 -2.01 5.80
CA ASN A 154 -14.36 -1.43 5.40
C ASN A 154 -15.10 -2.31 4.38
N HIS A 155 -14.41 -3.27 3.73
CA HIS A 155 -15.00 -4.14 2.71
C HIS A 155 -14.60 -5.61 2.88
N PRO A 156 -15.50 -6.58 2.54
CA PRO A 156 -15.15 -7.99 2.47
C PRO A 156 -14.03 -8.21 1.44
N GLY A 157 -12.97 -8.90 1.81
CA GLY A 157 -11.79 -9.12 0.95
C GLY A 157 -10.57 -8.28 1.34
N GLU A 158 -10.72 -7.07 1.85
CA GLU A 158 -9.61 -6.28 2.41
C GLU A 158 -8.90 -7.02 3.55
N ILE A 159 -9.67 -7.72 4.40
CA ILE A 159 -9.14 -8.49 5.55
C ILE A 159 -8.19 -9.59 5.08
N LYS A 160 -8.48 -10.25 3.95
CA LYS A 160 -7.64 -11.35 3.44
C LYS A 160 -6.29 -10.80 2.96
N PHE A 161 -6.29 -9.78 2.12
CA PHE A 161 -5.07 -9.12 1.65
C PHE A 161 -4.26 -8.55 2.82
N LEU A 162 -4.94 -7.85 3.75
CA LEU A 162 -4.31 -7.28 4.93
C LEU A 162 -3.79 -8.36 5.91
N ALA A 163 -4.36 -9.57 5.87
CA ALA A 163 -3.87 -10.71 6.63
C ALA A 163 -2.65 -11.38 5.96
N GLU A 164 -2.58 -11.39 4.64
CA GLU A 164 -1.47 -11.96 3.85
C GLU A 164 -0.19 -11.09 3.88
N ILE A 165 -0.31 -9.79 4.16
CA ILE A 165 0.81 -8.90 4.44
C ILE A 165 1.62 -9.37 5.66
N ARG A 166 1.01 -10.22 6.49
CA ARG A 166 1.61 -10.90 7.62
C ARG A 166 2.31 -12.18 7.16
N SER A 167 3.57 -12.12 6.77
CA SER A 167 4.39 -13.32 6.87
C SER A 167 4.57 -13.67 8.36
N GLU A 168 3.93 -14.75 8.81
CA GLU A 168 4.23 -15.58 9.99
C GLU A 168 4.45 -14.95 11.38
N GLU A 169 4.13 -13.66 11.65
CA GLU A 169 4.42 -13.05 12.95
C GLU A 169 3.17 -12.69 13.78
N ARG A 170 3.35 -12.80 15.12
CA ARG A 170 2.35 -12.81 16.19
C ARG A 170 1.31 -11.69 16.12
N ARG A 171 0.04 -12.07 16.29
CA ARG A 171 -1.08 -11.15 16.51
C ARG A 171 -0.96 -10.48 17.88
N VAL A 172 -0.94 -9.15 17.91
CA VAL A 172 -1.43 -8.39 19.05
C VAL A 172 -2.78 -7.82 18.64
N GLY A 173 -3.85 -8.60 18.87
CA GLY A 173 -5.21 -8.15 18.68
C GLY A 173 -5.77 -7.73 20.02
N LYS A 174 -6.24 -6.49 20.19
CA LYS A 174 -7.21 -6.14 21.21
C LYS A 174 -8.58 -6.63 20.73
N GLU A 175 -8.97 -7.84 21.12
CA GLU A 175 -10.39 -8.18 21.17
C GLU A 175 -11.01 -7.47 22.37
N CYS A 176 -11.68 -6.35 22.14
CA CYS A 176 -12.69 -5.86 23.08
C CYS A 176 -13.89 -6.81 22.99
N ARG A 177 -13.87 -7.89 23.74
CA ARG A 177 -15.10 -8.58 24.10
C ARG A 177 -15.83 -7.68 25.09
N SER A 178 -16.74 -6.83 24.60
CA SER A 178 -17.81 -6.32 25.44
C SER A 178 -18.68 -7.52 25.85
N ARG A 179 -18.43 -8.09 27.03
CA ARG A 179 -19.42 -8.92 27.69
C ARG A 179 -20.62 -8.04 27.99
N TRP A 180 -21.60 -8.06 27.12
CA TRP A 180 -22.95 -7.76 27.52
C TRP A 180 -23.41 -8.91 28.42
N SER A 181 -23.41 -8.68 29.71
CA SER A 181 -24.08 -9.54 30.66
C SER A 181 -25.59 -9.34 30.48
N PRO A 182 -26.37 -10.40 30.18
CA PRO A 182 -27.81 -10.29 30.18
C PRO A 182 -28.30 -10.52 31.66
N TYR A 183 -28.29 -9.47 32.44
CA TYR A 183 -29.06 -9.42 33.68
C TYR A 183 -29.74 -8.05 33.77
N HIS A 184 -30.95 -8.01 33.35
CA HIS A 184 -32.23 -7.63 33.95
C HIS A 184 -33.31 -7.71 32.90
#